data_555d6ec25e1b8d2215768784a1850461
#
_entry.id   555d6ec25e1b8d2215768784a1850461
#
_cell.length_a   1.000
_cell.length_b   1.000
_cell.length_c   1.000
_cell.angle_alpha   90.00
_cell.angle_beta   90.00
_cell.angle_gamma   90.00
#
_symmetry.space_group_name_H-M   'P 1'
#
loop_
_entity.id
_entity.type
_entity.pdbx_description
1 polymer ?
#
loop_
_entity_poly.entity_id
_entity_poly.type
_entity_poly.pdbx_seq_one_letter_code
_entity_poly.pdbx_strand_id
1 'polypeptide(L)'
;MSGRKSFNNIRINNIYSGSIMITVCAILVPVISSLSFIPDSTALILVTTVILLFVVGAGMMIVPLNALMQANSPEDGLGSMLAGKNWLQNIAMISLLIFTVFLANLSFGSEFILYFNAFIAVVGFSIVLRKLKAIL
;
A
#
# COMPACT_ATOMS: atom_id res chain seq x y z
N MET A 1 15.86 29.25 -3.48
CA MET A 1 16.30 27.94 -2.97
C MET A 1 15.36 27.35 -1.88
N SER A 2 14.60 28.15 -1.14
CA SER A 2 13.69 27.73 -0.05
C SER A 2 12.48 26.90 -0.53
N GLY A 3 11.84 27.26 -1.64
CA GLY A 3 10.61 26.60 -2.12
C GLY A 3 10.78 25.14 -2.55
N ARG A 4 11.95 24.77 -3.08
CA ARG A 4 12.23 23.39 -3.53
C ARG A 4 12.38 22.41 -2.34
N LYS A 5 12.95 22.86 -1.22
CA LYS A 5 13.06 22.08 0.02
C LYS A 5 11.69 21.86 0.68
N SER A 6 10.85 22.91 0.71
CA SER A 6 9.50 22.82 1.26
C SER A 6 8.62 21.85 0.46
N PHE A 7 8.71 21.87 -0.87
CA PHE A 7 7.94 21.00 -1.75
C PHE A 7 8.34 19.52 -1.63
N ASN A 8 9.64 19.24 -1.46
CA ASN A 8 10.13 17.88 -1.19
C ASN A 8 9.67 17.35 0.16
N ASN A 9 9.68 18.18 1.21
CA ASN A 9 9.23 17.77 2.54
C ASN A 9 7.73 17.41 2.56
N ILE A 10 6.88 18.16 1.86
CA ILE A 10 5.44 17.85 1.75
C ILE A 10 5.23 16.51 1.04
N ARG A 11 5.97 16.23 -0.04
CA ARG A 11 5.87 14.95 -0.77
C ARG A 11 6.27 13.77 0.08
N ILE A 12 7.34 13.89 0.86
CA ILE A 12 7.83 12.82 1.75
C ILE A 12 6.83 12.57 2.88
N ASN A 13 6.27 13.62 3.48
CA ASN A 13 5.25 13.49 4.52
C ASN A 13 3.99 12.77 4.01
N ASN A 14 3.55 13.04 2.78
CA ASN A 14 2.40 12.36 2.20
C ASN A 14 2.67 10.88 1.94
N ILE A 15 3.87 10.51 1.50
CA ILE A 15 4.28 9.11 1.34
C ILE A 15 4.26 8.42 2.70
N TYR A 16 4.78 9.08 3.73
CA TYR A 16 4.85 8.53 5.08
C TYR A 16 3.44 8.33 5.68
N SER A 17 2.58 9.34 5.62
CA SER A 17 1.21 9.27 6.13
C SER A 17 0.36 8.25 5.35
N GLY A 18 0.49 8.20 4.03
CA GLY A 18 -0.17 7.20 3.19
C GLY A 18 0.26 5.78 3.54
N SER A 19 1.56 5.55 3.76
CA SER A 19 2.08 4.24 4.13
C SER A 19 1.59 3.78 5.50
N ILE A 20 1.55 4.68 6.49
CA ILE A 20 0.97 4.38 7.82
C ILE A 20 -0.50 4.01 7.68
N MET A 21 -1.26 4.82 6.94
CA MET A 21 -2.69 4.62 6.75
C MET A 21 -3.00 3.27 6.10
N ILE A 22 -2.25 2.88 5.05
CA ILE A 22 -2.36 1.57 4.40
C ILE A 22 -2.10 0.44 5.41
N THR A 23 -1.01 0.56 6.19
CA THR A 23 -0.60 -0.48 7.13
C THR A 23 -1.62 -0.65 8.25
N VAL A 24 -2.10 0.46 8.82
CA VAL A 24 -3.15 0.44 9.87
C VAL A 24 -4.44 -0.17 9.33
N CYS A 25 -4.90 0.24 8.16
CA CYS A 25 -6.10 -0.30 7.54
C CYS A 25 -5.95 -1.80 7.22
N ALA A 26 -4.79 -2.25 6.73
CA ALA A 26 -4.52 -3.66 6.44
C ALA A 26 -4.58 -4.55 7.71
N ILE A 27 -4.21 -4.01 8.88
CA ILE A 27 -4.33 -4.71 10.16
C ILE A 27 -5.77 -4.67 10.68
N LEU A 28 -6.48 -3.55 10.51
CA LEU A 28 -7.84 -3.39 11.02
C LEU A 28 -8.85 -4.31 10.35
N VAL A 29 -8.71 -4.58 9.04
CA VAL A 29 -9.65 -5.46 8.32
C VAL A 29 -9.74 -6.85 8.96
N PRO A 30 -8.66 -7.63 9.15
CA PRO A 30 -8.76 -8.94 9.77
C PRO A 30 -9.20 -8.87 11.25
N VAL A 31 -8.80 -7.84 11.98
CA VAL A 31 -9.21 -7.65 13.37
C VAL A 31 -10.73 -7.46 13.47
N ILE A 32 -11.32 -6.60 12.64
CA ILE A 32 -12.77 -6.39 12.63
C ILE A 32 -13.51 -7.67 12.23
N SER A 33 -12.98 -8.40 11.24
CA SER A 33 -13.58 -9.65 10.76
C SER A 33 -13.55 -10.77 11.80
N SER A 34 -12.59 -10.76 12.74
CA SER A 34 -12.49 -11.76 13.82
C SER A 34 -13.35 -11.45 15.05
N LEU A 35 -13.97 -10.26 15.13
CA LEU A 35 -14.80 -9.85 16.27
C LEU A 35 -16.23 -10.39 16.15
N SER A 36 -16.48 -11.58 16.67
CA SER A 36 -17.77 -12.27 16.62
C SER A 36 -18.93 -11.61 17.40
N PHE A 37 -18.62 -10.59 18.23
CA PHE A 37 -19.65 -9.86 19.00
C PHE A 37 -20.24 -8.66 18.25
N ILE A 38 -19.73 -8.33 17.06
CA ILE A 38 -20.25 -7.23 16.25
C ILE A 38 -21.32 -7.78 15.31
N PRO A 39 -22.52 -7.15 15.23
CA PRO A 39 -23.54 -7.54 14.25
C PRO A 39 -22.98 -7.47 12.82
N ASP A 40 -23.32 -8.43 11.96
CA ASP A 40 -22.82 -8.55 10.59
C ASP A 40 -22.99 -7.27 9.77
N SER A 41 -24.11 -6.57 9.91
CA SER A 41 -24.36 -5.29 9.24
C SER A 41 -23.39 -4.20 9.68
N THR A 42 -23.05 -4.13 10.96
CA THR A 42 -22.10 -3.15 11.50
C THR A 42 -20.68 -3.50 11.09
N ALA A 43 -20.31 -4.78 11.12
CA ALA A 43 -19.02 -5.26 10.67
C ALA A 43 -18.79 -4.93 9.17
N LEU A 44 -19.81 -5.13 8.34
CA LEU A 44 -19.76 -4.78 6.91
C LEU A 44 -19.51 -3.28 6.68
N ILE A 45 -20.21 -2.40 7.41
CA ILE A 45 -20.02 -0.95 7.31
C ILE A 45 -18.61 -0.56 7.75
N LEU A 46 -18.11 -1.12 8.85
CA LEU A 46 -16.77 -0.84 9.36
C LEU A 46 -15.69 -1.29 8.38
N VAL A 47 -15.78 -2.51 7.87
CA VAL A 47 -14.82 -3.06 6.89
C VAL A 47 -14.84 -2.21 5.61
N THR A 48 -16.02 -1.86 5.11
CA THR A 48 -16.15 -1.00 3.92
C THR A 48 -15.49 0.37 4.15
N THR A 49 -15.71 0.97 5.31
CA THR A 49 -15.10 2.26 5.68
C THR A 49 -13.57 2.15 5.74
N VAL A 50 -13.05 1.08 6.35
CA VAL A 50 -11.60 0.85 6.42
C VAL A 50 -11.00 0.63 5.03
N ILE A 51 -11.69 -0.08 4.13
CA ILE A 51 -11.25 -0.25 2.74
C ILE A 51 -11.22 1.09 1.99
N LEU A 52 -12.20 1.96 2.18
CA LEU A 52 -12.19 3.30 1.59
C LEU A 52 -11.00 4.12 2.09
N LEU A 53 -10.72 4.10 3.39
CA LEU A 53 -9.54 4.75 3.96
C LEU A 53 -8.23 4.16 3.42
N PHE A 54 -8.16 2.85 3.23
CA PHE A 54 -7.02 2.17 2.59
C PHE A 54 -6.75 2.71 1.19
N VAL A 55 -7.80 2.87 0.37
CA VAL A 55 -7.70 3.42 -1.00
C VAL A 55 -7.20 4.86 -0.99
N VAL A 56 -7.70 5.70 -0.06
CA VAL A 56 -7.21 7.06 0.12
C VAL A 56 -5.72 7.07 0.50
N GLY A 57 -5.31 6.24 1.45
CA GLY A 57 -3.90 6.08 1.84
C GLY A 57 -3.01 5.65 0.66
N ALA A 58 -3.49 4.71 -0.16
CA ALA A 58 -2.79 4.27 -1.37
C ALA A 58 -2.61 5.43 -2.37
N GLY A 59 -3.64 6.25 -2.59
CA GLY A 59 -3.56 7.44 -3.43
C GLY A 59 -2.53 8.46 -2.91
N MET A 60 -2.55 8.73 -1.61
CA MET A 60 -1.59 9.63 -0.95
C MET A 60 -0.13 9.18 -1.12
N MET A 61 0.12 7.87 -1.22
CA MET A 61 1.45 7.31 -1.44
C MET A 61 1.83 7.27 -2.92
N ILE A 62 0.95 6.77 -3.78
CA ILE A 62 1.23 6.52 -5.21
C ILE A 62 1.46 7.82 -5.97
N VAL A 63 0.66 8.86 -5.71
CA VAL A 63 0.74 10.13 -6.45
C VAL A 63 2.10 10.80 -6.28
N PRO A 64 2.62 11.05 -5.05
CA PRO A 64 3.93 11.66 -4.90
C PRO A 64 5.07 10.75 -5.36
N LEU A 65 4.95 9.42 -5.23
CA LEU A 65 5.95 8.48 -5.76
C LEU A 65 6.06 8.57 -7.28
N ASN A 66 4.93 8.62 -7.99
CA ASN A 66 4.92 8.81 -9.43
C ASN A 66 5.54 10.16 -9.83
N ALA A 67 5.22 11.22 -9.11
CA ALA A 67 5.78 12.55 -9.36
C ALA A 67 7.30 12.59 -9.11
N LEU A 68 7.80 11.92 -8.06
CA LEU A 68 9.23 11.80 -7.80
C LEU A 68 9.96 11.01 -8.90
N MET A 69 9.34 9.93 -9.36
CA MET A 69 9.87 9.11 -10.44
C MET A 69 9.97 9.91 -11.74
N GLN A 70 8.94 10.67 -12.10
CA GLN A 70 8.94 11.53 -13.28
C GLN A 70 9.99 12.65 -13.17
N ALA A 71 10.12 13.27 -12.00
CA ALA A 71 11.07 14.35 -11.78
C ALA A 71 12.55 13.92 -11.83
N ASN A 72 12.83 12.62 -11.60
CA ASN A 72 14.18 12.06 -11.61
C ASN A 72 14.48 11.21 -12.85
N SER A 73 13.53 11.09 -13.78
CA SER A 73 13.74 10.38 -15.04
C SER A 73 14.43 11.27 -16.08
N PRO A 74 15.37 10.74 -16.88
CA PRO A 74 15.87 11.43 -18.06
C PRO A 74 14.75 11.65 -19.07
N GLU A 75 14.77 12.77 -19.78
CA GLU A 75 13.70 13.16 -20.72
C GLU A 75 13.45 12.09 -21.78
N ASP A 76 14.52 11.46 -22.30
CA ASP A 76 14.45 10.43 -23.34
C ASP A 76 14.04 9.04 -22.82
N GLY A 77 14.01 8.82 -21.49
CA GLY A 77 13.74 7.52 -20.85
C GLY A 77 12.44 7.40 -20.08
N LEU A 78 11.66 8.48 -19.96
CA LEU A 78 10.48 8.54 -19.12
C LEU A 78 9.43 7.48 -19.51
N GLY A 79 9.19 7.29 -20.81
CA GLY A 79 8.22 6.31 -21.32
C GLY A 79 8.59 4.87 -20.97
N SER A 80 9.86 4.49 -21.16
CA SER A 80 10.35 3.15 -20.85
C SER A 80 10.34 2.87 -19.34
N MET A 81 10.64 3.88 -18.52
CA MET A 81 10.62 3.77 -17.07
C MET A 81 9.20 3.59 -16.53
N LEU A 82 8.22 4.31 -17.07
CA LEU A 82 6.80 4.15 -16.73
C LEU A 82 6.26 2.79 -17.18
N ALA A 83 6.62 2.35 -18.38
CA ALA A 83 6.25 1.03 -18.88
C ALA A 83 6.84 -0.09 -18.00
N GLY A 84 8.12 -0.01 -17.66
CA GLY A 84 8.80 -0.96 -16.78
C GLY A 84 8.18 -1.03 -15.39
N LYS A 85 7.85 0.13 -14.80
CA LYS A 85 7.14 0.20 -13.52
C LYS A 85 5.78 -0.50 -13.59
N ASN A 86 4.97 -0.18 -14.62
CA ASN A 86 3.63 -0.76 -14.76
C ASN A 86 3.71 -2.28 -14.99
N TRP A 87 4.69 -2.74 -15.76
CA TRP A 87 4.93 -4.16 -15.99
C TRP A 87 5.28 -4.89 -14.68
N LEU A 88 6.22 -4.33 -13.90
CA LEU A 88 6.60 -4.88 -12.59
C LEU A 88 5.44 -4.90 -11.60
N GLN A 89 4.64 -3.83 -11.58
CA GLN A 89 3.44 -3.74 -10.73
C GLN A 89 2.40 -4.81 -11.11
N ASN A 90 2.18 -5.05 -12.39
CA ASN A 90 1.24 -6.09 -12.86
C ASN A 90 1.74 -7.49 -12.49
N ILE A 91 3.03 -7.78 -12.66
CA ILE A 91 3.62 -9.07 -12.24
C ILE A 91 3.44 -9.27 -10.73
N ALA A 92 3.74 -8.26 -9.91
CA ALA A 92 3.58 -8.35 -8.47
C ALA A 92 2.12 -8.61 -8.08
N MET A 93 1.17 -7.92 -8.72
CA MET A 93 -0.26 -8.09 -8.47
C MET A 93 -0.75 -9.50 -8.87
N ILE A 94 -0.36 -10.00 -10.05
CA ILE A 94 -0.72 -11.34 -10.51
C ILE A 94 -0.10 -12.41 -9.60
N SER A 95 1.15 -12.24 -9.19
CA SER A 95 1.84 -13.16 -8.28
C SER A 95 1.14 -13.24 -6.93
N LEU A 96 0.72 -12.10 -6.37
CA LEU A 96 -0.03 -12.04 -5.12
C LEU A 96 -1.40 -12.72 -5.26
N LEU A 97 -2.09 -12.51 -6.39
CA LEU A 97 -3.38 -13.12 -6.66
C LEU A 97 -3.27 -14.65 -6.77
N ILE A 98 -2.30 -15.16 -7.55
CA ILE A 98 -2.02 -16.60 -7.68
C ILE A 98 -1.71 -17.20 -6.31
N PHE A 99 -0.87 -16.54 -5.51
CA PHE A 99 -0.51 -16.99 -4.19
C PHE A 99 -1.74 -17.04 -3.24
N THR A 100 -2.62 -16.03 -3.30
CA THR A 100 -3.86 -16.00 -2.53
C THR A 100 -4.80 -17.15 -2.91
N VAL A 101 -4.96 -17.41 -4.21
CA VAL A 101 -5.77 -18.54 -4.70
C VAL A 101 -5.15 -19.88 -4.29
N PHE A 102 -3.84 -20.01 -4.33
CA PHE A 102 -3.13 -21.20 -3.88
C PHE A 102 -3.37 -21.48 -2.38
N LEU A 103 -3.28 -20.46 -1.52
CA LEU A 103 -3.60 -20.59 -0.09
C LEU A 103 -5.05 -20.97 0.14
N ALA A 104 -5.97 -20.38 -0.60
CA ALA A 104 -7.40 -20.73 -0.51
C ALA A 104 -7.67 -22.18 -0.90
N ASN A 105 -6.99 -22.70 -1.93
CA ASN A 105 -7.10 -24.11 -2.33
C ASN A 105 -6.50 -25.09 -1.30
N LEU A 106 -5.56 -24.65 -0.48
CA LEU A 106 -5.02 -25.43 0.64
C LEU A 106 -5.94 -25.41 1.88
N SER A 107 -7.17 -24.90 1.75
CA SER A 107 -8.16 -24.80 2.82
C SER A 107 -7.74 -23.87 3.98
N PHE A 108 -6.81 -22.95 3.74
CA PHE A 108 -6.55 -21.88 4.71
C PHE A 108 -7.77 -20.95 4.77
N GLY A 109 -8.25 -20.68 5.98
CA GLY A 109 -9.38 -19.78 6.20
C GLY A 109 -9.09 -18.36 5.69
N SER A 110 -10.15 -17.65 5.32
CA SER A 110 -10.06 -16.25 4.87
C SER A 110 -9.34 -15.34 5.86
N GLU A 111 -9.48 -15.60 7.16
CA GLU A 111 -8.79 -14.88 8.23
C GLU A 111 -7.27 -14.99 8.12
N PHE A 112 -6.76 -16.21 7.88
CA PHE A 112 -5.32 -16.43 7.69
C PHE A 112 -4.78 -15.62 6.51
N ILE A 113 -5.50 -15.61 5.38
CA ILE A 113 -5.12 -14.86 4.17
C ILE A 113 -5.08 -13.36 4.46
N LEU A 114 -6.05 -12.84 5.22
CA LEU A 114 -6.10 -11.42 5.61
C LEU A 114 -4.93 -11.05 6.53
N TYR A 115 -4.62 -11.87 7.54
CA TYR A 115 -3.45 -11.65 8.42
C TYR A 115 -2.13 -11.72 7.65
N PHE A 116 -2.02 -12.63 6.69
CA PHE A 116 -0.84 -12.74 5.84
C PHE A 116 -0.65 -11.48 4.98
N ASN A 117 -1.72 -10.95 4.38
CA ASN A 117 -1.68 -9.69 3.65
C ASN A 117 -1.29 -8.50 4.55
N ALA A 118 -1.81 -8.46 5.78
CA ALA A 118 -1.43 -7.45 6.76
C ALA A 118 0.08 -7.55 7.12
N PHE A 119 0.61 -8.75 7.28
CA PHE A 119 2.03 -8.98 7.50
C PHE A 119 2.90 -8.45 6.34
N ILE A 120 2.52 -8.73 5.09
CA ILE A 120 3.20 -8.19 3.91
C ILE A 120 3.18 -6.65 3.92
N ALA A 121 2.05 -6.04 4.29
CA ALA A 121 1.94 -4.58 4.38
C ALA A 121 2.90 -3.98 5.43
N VAL A 122 3.04 -4.61 6.60
CA VAL A 122 3.98 -4.21 7.66
C VAL A 122 5.43 -4.33 7.18
N VAL A 123 5.78 -5.43 6.53
CA VAL A 123 7.13 -5.63 5.98
C VAL A 123 7.42 -4.58 4.91
N GLY A 124 6.50 -4.36 3.97
CA GLY A 124 6.62 -3.34 2.93
C GLY A 124 6.81 -1.94 3.51
N PHE A 125 6.01 -1.58 4.52
CA PHE A 125 6.14 -0.31 5.25
C PHE A 125 7.52 -0.16 5.90
N SER A 126 8.02 -1.20 6.55
CA SER A 126 9.34 -1.20 7.19
C SER A 126 10.48 -0.97 6.19
N ILE A 127 10.37 -1.56 5.00
CA ILE A 127 11.34 -1.36 3.90
C ILE A 127 11.28 0.08 3.39
N VAL A 128 10.08 0.62 3.16
CA VAL A 128 9.88 2.01 2.73
C VAL A 128 10.48 2.98 3.73
N LEU A 129 10.24 2.79 5.04
CA LEU A 129 10.80 3.62 6.09
C LEU A 129 12.33 3.61 6.11
N ARG A 130 12.95 2.43 5.96
CA ARG A 130 14.42 2.31 5.93
C ARG A 130 15.01 3.05 4.74
N LYS A 131 14.38 2.92 3.56
CA LYS A 131 14.83 3.57 2.34
C LYS A 131 14.64 5.10 2.39
N LEU A 132 13.53 5.59 2.92
CA LEU A 132 13.29 7.02 3.11
C LEU A 132 14.31 7.65 4.08
N LYS A 133 14.63 6.98 5.18
CA LYS A 133 15.65 7.45 6.14
C LYS A 133 17.07 7.47 5.54
N ALA A 134 17.35 6.64 4.54
CA ALA A 134 18.65 6.62 3.87
C ALA A 134 18.80 7.74 2.82
N ILE A 135 17.70 8.39 2.41
CA ILE A 135 17.67 9.46 1.40
C ILE A 135 17.59 10.85 2.05
N LEU A 136 17.14 10.91 3.31
CA LEU A 136 17.09 12.14 4.13
C LEU A 136 18.39 12.39 4.86
#